data_d6ae74ba31112703c9fb2661e28b240f
#
_entry.id   d6ae74ba31112703c9fb2661e28b240f
#
_cell.length_a   1.000
_cell.length_b   1.000
_cell.length_c   1.000
_cell.angle_alpha   90.00
_cell.angle_beta   90.00
_cell.angle_gamma   90.00
#
_symmetry.space_group_name_H-M   'P 1'
#
loop_
_entity.id
_entity.type
_entity.pdbx_description
1 polymer ?
#
loop_
_entity_poly.entity_id
_entity_poly.type
_entity_poly.pdbx_seq_one_letter_code
_entity_poly.pdbx_strand_id
1 'polypeptide(L)'
;MQNIRNIAIIAHVDHGKTTLVDKMLLAGNLFRNNQNTGELMLDNNDLERERGITILSKNVSINYKDTKINIIDTPGHSDFGGEVESVLNMADGCILLVDAFEGPMPQTRFVLQKALQIGLKPIVVVNKVDKPNCRPEEVYEMVFDLMFSLDATEEQLDFPVIYGSAKNNWMSTDWQQPTENIFPLLDCIVENIPAPMQLEGTPQMLVTSLDYSAYTGRIAVGRVHRGTLKEGMNVSLAKRDGSIIKSKIKELHTFEGMGRQKVSEVSSGDICALIGIEGFEIGDTICDFENPEPLPPIAIDEPTMSMLFTINDSPFFGKEGKFVTSRHIHDRLMKELDKNLALRVSKSEEDGKWVVSGRGVLHLSVLIETMRREGYELQVGQPQVIFKEIDGVKCEPIEELTINVPEEYSSKMIDMVTRRKGEMTKMESAGDRINLEFNMPSRGIIGLRTNVLTASAGEAIMAHRFKEYQPYKGDIERRTNGSMIAMESGTAFAYAIDKLQDRGKFFIFPQEEVYAGQVVGEHVHEKDLVINVTKSKKLTNMRASGSDEKARLIPPLQFSLEEALEYIKEDEYVEVTPKSMRMRKVILDELERKRANRE
;
A
#
# COMPACT_ATOMS: atom_id res chain seq x y z
N MET A 1 31.09 23.26 -5.83
CA MET A 1 29.87 22.47 -6.09
C MET A 1 29.61 21.61 -4.87
N GLN A 2 28.38 21.53 -4.41
CA GLN A 2 28.02 20.72 -3.24
C GLN A 2 28.11 19.23 -3.61
N ASN A 3 28.77 18.42 -2.79
CA ASN A 3 28.75 16.97 -2.96
C ASN A 3 27.35 16.44 -2.62
N ILE A 4 26.77 15.63 -3.49
CA ILE A 4 25.39 15.10 -3.31
C ILE A 4 25.44 13.57 -3.32
N ARG A 5 24.58 12.93 -2.52
CA ARG A 5 24.26 11.50 -2.58
C ARG A 5 22.73 11.36 -2.53
N ASN A 6 22.16 10.65 -3.49
CA ASN A 6 20.74 10.36 -3.53
C ASN A 6 20.55 8.88 -3.20
N ILE A 7 19.89 8.58 -2.08
CA ILE A 7 19.70 7.22 -1.59
C ILE A 7 18.22 6.91 -1.40
N ALA A 8 17.79 5.72 -1.81
CA ALA A 8 16.49 5.16 -1.49
C ALA A 8 16.61 4.19 -0.31
N ILE A 9 15.66 4.18 0.61
CA ILE A 9 15.64 3.22 1.72
C ILE A 9 14.58 2.16 1.48
N ILE A 10 15.03 0.92 1.38
CA ILE A 10 14.24 -0.29 1.16
C ILE A 10 14.22 -1.09 2.46
N ALA A 11 13.05 -1.35 3.00
CA ALA A 11 12.91 -2.13 4.22
C ALA A 11 11.57 -2.86 4.26
N HIS A 12 11.54 -4.00 4.97
CA HIS A 12 10.27 -4.61 5.38
C HIS A 12 9.63 -3.80 6.51
N VAL A 13 8.31 -3.98 6.67
CA VAL A 13 7.55 -3.47 7.81
C VAL A 13 8.24 -3.93 9.11
N ASP A 14 8.31 -3.06 10.09
CA ASP A 14 8.95 -3.30 11.39
C ASP A 14 10.47 -3.58 11.39
N HIS A 15 11.18 -3.56 10.26
CA HIS A 15 12.65 -3.66 10.24
C HIS A 15 13.36 -2.42 10.80
N GLY A 16 12.61 -1.33 11.06
CA GLY A 16 13.10 -0.13 11.72
C GLY A 16 13.48 1.01 10.78
N LYS A 17 12.89 1.06 9.59
CA LYS A 17 13.11 2.10 8.57
C LYS A 17 12.91 3.51 9.14
N THR A 18 11.73 3.81 9.67
CA THR A 18 11.41 5.13 10.24
C THR A 18 12.37 5.50 11.35
N THR A 19 12.68 4.56 12.25
CA THR A 19 13.65 4.77 13.34
C THR A 19 15.05 5.11 12.80
N LEU A 20 15.51 4.42 11.75
CA LEU A 20 16.81 4.69 11.14
C LEU A 20 16.85 6.09 10.53
N VAL A 21 15.83 6.47 9.74
CA VAL A 21 15.78 7.79 9.10
C VAL A 21 15.69 8.90 10.15
N ASP A 22 14.92 8.73 11.21
CA ASP A 22 14.86 9.68 12.33
C ASP A 22 16.25 9.87 12.97
N LYS A 23 17.02 8.79 13.17
CA LYS A 23 18.40 8.90 13.68
C LYS A 23 19.34 9.58 12.70
N MET A 24 19.19 9.34 11.40
CA MET A 24 19.97 10.03 10.36
C MET A 24 19.66 11.53 10.36
N LEU A 25 18.39 11.93 10.50
CA LEU A 25 17.98 13.33 10.60
C LEU A 25 18.55 14.01 11.85
N LEU A 26 18.58 13.31 12.98
CA LEU A 26 19.20 13.81 14.21
C LEU A 26 20.72 13.97 14.07
N ALA A 27 21.40 13.04 13.40
CA ALA A 27 22.84 13.10 13.17
C ALA A 27 23.25 14.26 12.25
N GLY A 28 22.37 14.67 11.33
CA GLY A 28 22.58 15.83 10.45
C GLY A 28 22.50 17.20 11.14
N ASN A 29 22.40 17.26 12.46
CA ASN A 29 22.30 18.50 13.27
C ASN A 29 21.20 19.47 12.86
N LEU A 30 20.10 18.97 12.29
CA LEU A 30 19.00 19.79 11.78
C LEU A 30 18.04 20.29 12.88
N PHE A 31 18.14 19.74 14.10
CA PHE A 31 17.31 20.12 15.23
C PHE A 31 18.11 20.91 16.27
N ARG A 32 17.59 22.05 16.69
CA ARG A 32 18.12 22.78 17.86
C ARG A 32 17.86 21.95 19.12
N ASN A 33 18.82 21.94 20.05
CA ASN A 33 18.84 21.14 21.28
C ASN A 33 17.61 21.23 22.21
N ASN A 34 16.56 21.99 21.86
CA ASN A 34 15.36 22.22 22.68
C ASN A 34 14.04 21.88 21.96
N GLN A 35 14.05 21.27 20.79
CA GLN A 35 12.81 20.77 20.18
C GLN A 35 12.55 19.35 20.71
N ASN A 36 11.46 19.18 21.48
CA ASN A 36 10.89 17.86 21.76
C ASN A 36 10.41 17.27 20.43
N THR A 37 11.29 16.57 19.74
CA THR A 37 10.96 15.80 18.56
C THR A 37 10.28 14.53 19.03
N GLY A 38 8.97 14.41 18.78
CA GLY A 38 8.24 13.18 19.04
C GLY A 38 8.89 11.99 18.33
N GLU A 39 8.71 10.78 18.85
CA GLU A 39 9.08 9.55 18.16
C GLU A 39 8.28 9.42 16.86
N LEU A 40 8.90 8.93 15.77
CA LEU A 40 8.31 8.71 14.44
C LEU A 40 7.94 10.01 13.68
N MET A 41 8.95 10.84 13.44
CA MET A 41 8.78 12.13 12.74
C MET A 41 8.34 11.99 11.28
N LEU A 42 8.72 10.90 10.60
CA LEU A 42 8.38 10.67 9.19
C LEU A 42 6.93 10.23 8.98
N ASP A 43 6.35 9.46 9.89
CA ASP A 43 5.01 8.92 9.72
C ASP A 43 3.94 9.95 10.15
N ASN A 44 3.77 11.00 9.33
CA ASN A 44 2.77 12.05 9.58
C ASN A 44 1.33 11.66 9.20
N ASN A 45 1.15 10.54 8.50
CA ASN A 45 -0.16 10.03 8.11
C ASN A 45 -0.66 9.02 9.15
N ASP A 46 -1.85 9.26 9.70
CA ASP A 46 -2.44 8.35 10.69
C ASP A 46 -2.62 6.92 10.16
N LEU A 47 -2.91 6.76 8.85
CA LEU A 47 -3.03 5.45 8.20
C LEU A 47 -1.69 4.71 8.14
N GLU A 48 -0.58 5.41 7.89
CA GLU A 48 0.76 4.82 7.91
C GLU A 48 1.12 4.31 9.30
N ARG A 49 0.83 5.12 10.35
CA ARG A 49 1.07 4.73 11.75
C ARG A 49 0.23 3.55 12.19
N GLU A 50 -1.06 3.55 11.87
CA GLU A 50 -1.98 2.47 12.26
C GLU A 50 -1.63 1.14 11.58
N ARG A 51 -1.15 1.21 10.33
CA ARG A 51 -0.83 0.02 9.52
C ARG A 51 0.63 -0.40 9.62
N GLY A 52 1.49 0.46 10.16
CA GLY A 52 2.93 0.23 10.23
C GLY A 52 3.62 0.18 8.86
N ILE A 53 3.02 0.76 7.80
CA ILE A 53 3.55 0.74 6.43
C ILE A 53 3.71 2.15 5.89
N THR A 54 4.73 2.38 5.08
CA THR A 54 4.85 3.60 4.28
C THR A 54 3.92 3.48 3.07
N ILE A 55 3.04 4.43 2.90
CA ILE A 55 2.08 4.52 1.79
C ILE A 55 2.59 5.51 0.75
N LEU A 56 3.01 6.70 1.17
CA LEU A 56 3.52 7.76 0.32
C LEU A 56 5.02 7.93 0.51
N SER A 57 5.74 8.04 -0.60
CA SER A 57 7.16 8.37 -0.57
C SER A 57 7.40 9.76 -0.03
N LYS A 58 8.47 9.92 0.75
CA LYS A 58 8.89 11.21 1.32
C LYS A 58 10.34 11.47 0.99
N ASN A 59 10.63 12.75 0.70
CA ASN A 59 11.98 13.20 0.45
C ASN A 59 12.47 14.02 1.63
N VAL A 60 13.58 13.61 2.23
CA VAL A 60 14.27 14.35 3.29
C VAL A 60 15.73 14.51 2.93
N SER A 61 16.43 15.48 3.48
CA SER A 61 17.86 15.59 3.26
C SER A 61 18.61 15.97 4.53
N ILE A 62 19.85 15.52 4.62
CA ILE A 62 20.76 15.84 5.71
C ILE A 62 22.08 16.36 5.12
N ASN A 63 22.77 17.20 5.88
CA ASN A 63 24.13 17.60 5.57
C ASN A 63 25.07 16.85 6.51
N TYR A 64 25.99 16.07 5.93
CA TYR A 64 27.01 15.32 6.65
C TYR A 64 28.37 15.64 6.10
N LYS A 65 29.27 16.21 6.93
CA LYS A 65 30.54 16.78 6.46
C LYS A 65 30.26 17.76 5.30
N ASP A 66 30.92 17.60 4.17
CA ASP A 66 30.73 18.45 2.98
C ASP A 66 29.77 17.88 1.97
N THR A 67 28.93 16.89 2.35
CA THR A 67 28.04 16.15 1.46
C THR A 67 26.59 16.34 1.89
N LYS A 68 25.74 16.68 0.93
CA LYS A 68 24.29 16.62 1.07
C LYS A 68 23.80 15.22 0.73
N ILE A 69 23.12 14.56 1.66
CA ILE A 69 22.53 13.25 1.46
C ILE A 69 21.02 13.42 1.36
N ASN A 70 20.48 13.23 0.17
CA ASN A 70 19.05 13.15 -0.06
C ASN A 70 18.58 11.72 0.22
N ILE A 71 17.59 11.57 1.06
CA ILE A 71 17.01 10.30 1.48
C ILE A 71 15.60 10.21 0.94
N ILE A 72 15.32 9.19 0.15
CA ILE A 72 14.03 8.91 -0.46
C ILE A 72 13.43 7.74 0.30
N ASP A 73 12.38 8.02 1.07
CA ASP A 73 11.63 6.99 1.77
C ASP A 73 10.68 6.28 0.80
N THR A 74 10.84 4.96 0.61
CA THR A 74 10.08 4.19 -0.38
C THR A 74 9.00 3.33 0.29
N PRO A 75 7.79 3.21 -0.31
CA PRO A 75 6.82 2.21 0.10
C PRO A 75 7.39 0.79 -0.03
N GLY A 76 7.05 -0.09 0.93
CA GLY A 76 7.54 -1.47 0.92
C GLY A 76 6.59 -2.48 0.26
N HIS A 77 5.33 -2.12 0.02
CA HIS A 77 4.30 -3.03 -0.46
C HIS A 77 4.15 -2.98 -1.99
N SER A 78 3.99 -4.15 -2.64
CA SER A 78 3.85 -4.28 -4.10
C SER A 78 2.67 -3.50 -4.70
N ASP A 79 1.58 -3.32 -3.94
CA ASP A 79 0.42 -2.55 -4.37
C ASP A 79 0.73 -1.06 -4.64
N PHE A 80 1.82 -0.54 -4.06
CA PHE A 80 2.33 0.82 -4.28
C PHE A 80 3.50 0.85 -5.28
N GLY A 81 3.67 -0.19 -6.08
CA GLY A 81 4.80 -0.33 -7.01
C GLY A 81 4.96 0.83 -8.00
N GLY A 82 3.86 1.49 -8.42
CA GLY A 82 3.94 2.68 -9.29
C GLY A 82 4.65 3.87 -8.64
N GLU A 83 4.47 4.06 -7.34
CA GLU A 83 5.18 5.07 -6.56
C GLU A 83 6.65 4.67 -6.37
N VAL A 84 6.91 3.41 -6.07
CA VAL A 84 8.27 2.87 -5.93
C VAL A 84 9.07 3.09 -7.23
N GLU A 85 8.51 2.69 -8.37
CA GLU A 85 9.16 2.85 -9.68
C GLU A 85 9.48 4.31 -9.99
N SER A 86 8.55 5.22 -9.66
CA SER A 86 8.75 6.65 -9.89
C SER A 86 9.89 7.21 -9.07
N VAL A 87 9.91 6.91 -7.76
CA VAL A 87 10.84 7.56 -6.82
C VAL A 87 12.23 6.95 -6.85
N LEU A 88 12.38 5.65 -7.16
CA LEU A 88 13.68 5.02 -7.32
C LEU A 88 14.52 5.66 -8.43
N ASN A 89 13.90 6.22 -9.47
CA ASN A 89 14.58 6.96 -10.54
C ASN A 89 15.31 8.24 -10.05
N MET A 90 15.03 8.72 -8.84
CA MET A 90 15.74 9.85 -8.26
C MET A 90 17.03 9.44 -7.52
N ALA A 91 17.20 8.15 -7.19
CA ALA A 91 18.31 7.65 -6.41
C ALA A 91 19.52 7.27 -7.27
N ASP A 92 20.71 7.27 -6.65
CA ASP A 92 21.97 6.75 -7.21
C ASP A 92 22.40 5.45 -6.51
N GLY A 93 21.81 5.17 -5.35
CA GLY A 93 22.01 3.94 -4.61
C GLY A 93 20.87 3.67 -3.66
N CYS A 94 20.89 2.51 -3.03
CA CYS A 94 19.85 2.14 -2.07
C CYS A 94 20.43 1.52 -0.79
N ILE A 95 19.73 1.73 0.32
CA ILE A 95 19.98 1.04 1.58
C ILE A 95 18.93 -0.08 1.69
N LEU A 96 19.39 -1.31 1.77
CA LEU A 96 18.56 -2.46 2.14
C LEU A 96 18.66 -2.68 3.65
N LEU A 97 17.59 -2.33 4.38
CA LEU A 97 17.51 -2.49 5.83
C LEU A 97 16.86 -3.82 6.17
N VAL A 98 17.57 -4.67 6.91
CA VAL A 98 17.14 -6.02 7.26
C VAL A 98 17.23 -6.22 8.77
N ASP A 99 16.24 -6.88 9.37
CA ASP A 99 16.28 -7.29 10.79
C ASP A 99 17.26 -8.44 10.96
N ALA A 100 18.16 -8.35 11.96
CA ALA A 100 19.20 -9.34 12.26
C ALA A 100 18.66 -10.72 12.69
N PHE A 101 17.40 -10.84 13.00
CA PHE A 101 16.73 -12.11 13.36
C PHE A 101 15.91 -12.66 12.20
N GLU A 102 15.05 -11.81 11.59
CA GLU A 102 14.11 -12.23 10.57
C GLU A 102 14.77 -12.45 9.20
N GLY A 103 15.79 -11.66 8.89
CA GLY A 103 16.44 -11.68 7.57
C GLY A 103 15.62 -10.94 6.48
N PRO A 104 15.96 -11.12 5.20
CA PRO A 104 15.25 -10.48 4.10
C PRO A 104 13.87 -11.11 3.91
N MET A 105 12.83 -10.27 3.97
CA MET A 105 11.43 -10.68 3.86
C MET A 105 10.90 -10.62 2.43
N PRO A 106 9.88 -11.44 2.06
CA PRO A 106 9.37 -11.50 0.68
C PRO A 106 8.92 -10.17 0.09
N GLN A 107 8.38 -9.25 0.91
CA GLN A 107 7.91 -7.94 0.43
C GLN A 107 9.04 -7.04 -0.08
N THR A 108 10.22 -7.11 0.53
CA THR A 108 11.39 -6.32 0.11
C THR A 108 11.95 -6.76 -1.22
N ARG A 109 11.69 -8.02 -1.62
CA ARG A 109 12.18 -8.61 -2.87
C ARG A 109 11.76 -7.78 -4.10
N PHE A 110 10.50 -7.32 -4.13
CA PHE A 110 9.98 -6.52 -5.26
C PHE A 110 10.73 -5.19 -5.39
N VAL A 111 10.83 -4.42 -4.31
CA VAL A 111 11.47 -3.09 -4.33
C VAL A 111 12.96 -3.22 -4.62
N LEU A 112 13.63 -4.21 -4.02
CA LEU A 112 15.04 -4.51 -4.27
C LEU A 112 15.27 -4.90 -5.73
N GLN A 113 14.44 -5.76 -6.30
CA GLN A 113 14.55 -6.14 -7.71
C GLN A 113 14.47 -4.93 -8.65
N LYS A 114 13.50 -4.03 -8.42
CA LYS A 114 13.38 -2.79 -9.21
C LYS A 114 14.60 -1.89 -9.04
N ALA A 115 15.12 -1.76 -7.82
CA ALA A 115 16.33 -0.98 -7.55
C ALA A 115 17.57 -1.56 -8.29
N LEU A 116 17.75 -2.88 -8.27
CA LEU A 116 18.86 -3.55 -8.98
C LEU A 116 18.72 -3.43 -10.50
N GLN A 117 17.50 -3.57 -11.04
CA GLN A 117 17.24 -3.44 -12.49
C GLN A 117 17.57 -2.06 -13.06
N ILE A 118 17.36 -0.99 -12.29
CA ILE A 118 17.75 0.37 -12.71
C ILE A 118 19.19 0.72 -12.37
N GLY A 119 19.98 -0.25 -11.87
CA GLY A 119 21.40 -0.11 -11.64
C GLY A 119 21.79 0.59 -10.35
N LEU A 120 20.92 0.67 -9.33
CA LEU A 120 21.27 1.27 -8.04
C LEU A 120 22.33 0.43 -7.33
N LYS A 121 23.29 1.12 -6.70
CA LYS A 121 24.32 0.48 -5.86
C LYS A 121 23.74 0.22 -4.45
N PRO A 122 23.71 -1.03 -3.96
CA PRO A 122 23.15 -1.35 -2.66
C PRO A 122 24.16 -1.19 -1.53
N ILE A 123 23.68 -0.75 -0.37
CA ILE A 123 24.34 -0.89 0.95
C ILE A 123 23.39 -1.71 1.81
N VAL A 124 23.89 -2.73 2.47
CA VAL A 124 23.07 -3.56 3.38
C VAL A 124 23.26 -3.09 4.81
N VAL A 125 22.16 -2.87 5.52
CA VAL A 125 22.14 -2.53 6.95
C VAL A 125 21.43 -3.62 7.71
N VAL A 126 22.17 -4.38 8.50
CA VAL A 126 21.62 -5.42 9.39
C VAL A 126 21.31 -4.78 10.73
N ASN A 127 20.04 -4.48 10.96
CA ASN A 127 19.52 -3.76 12.11
C ASN A 127 19.08 -4.70 13.24
N LYS A 128 18.96 -4.16 14.45
CA LYS A 128 18.48 -4.85 15.66
C LYS A 128 19.42 -5.98 16.12
N VAL A 129 20.73 -5.84 15.91
CA VAL A 129 21.72 -6.78 16.42
C VAL A 129 21.85 -6.77 17.96
N ASP A 130 21.16 -5.85 18.64
CA ASP A 130 20.99 -5.79 20.09
C ASP A 130 20.01 -6.83 20.65
N LYS A 131 19.27 -7.52 19.78
CA LYS A 131 18.37 -8.60 20.21
C LYS A 131 19.16 -9.88 20.56
N PRO A 132 18.79 -10.61 21.63
CA PRO A 132 19.55 -11.78 22.10
C PRO A 132 19.59 -12.96 21.11
N ASN A 133 18.64 -13.02 20.17
CA ASN A 133 18.54 -14.10 19.18
C ASN A 133 18.96 -13.64 17.77
N CYS A 134 19.75 -12.56 17.66
CA CYS A 134 20.23 -12.09 16.37
C CYS A 134 21.21 -13.10 15.74
N ARG A 135 21.18 -13.19 14.39
CA ARG A 135 22.04 -14.07 13.59
C ARG A 135 22.60 -13.30 12.39
N PRO A 136 23.42 -12.26 12.62
CA PRO A 136 23.81 -11.33 11.56
C PRO A 136 24.58 -11.98 10.40
N GLU A 137 25.39 -13.01 10.68
CA GLU A 137 26.17 -13.73 9.65
C GLU A 137 25.26 -14.54 8.72
N GLU A 138 24.28 -15.26 9.26
CA GLU A 138 23.29 -15.99 8.46
C GLU A 138 22.44 -15.03 7.63
N VAL A 139 22.04 -13.89 8.22
CA VAL A 139 21.26 -12.84 7.51
C VAL A 139 22.07 -12.25 6.36
N TYR A 140 23.39 -12.09 6.52
CA TYR A 140 24.26 -11.68 5.42
C TYR A 140 24.20 -12.66 4.25
N GLU A 141 24.36 -13.97 4.52
CA GLU A 141 24.26 -15.02 3.51
C GLU A 141 22.88 -15.02 2.83
N MET A 142 21.81 -14.91 3.60
CA MET A 142 20.44 -14.82 3.06
C MET A 142 20.25 -13.61 2.13
N VAL A 143 20.83 -12.46 2.45
CA VAL A 143 20.77 -11.26 1.60
C VAL A 143 21.58 -11.47 0.32
N PHE A 144 22.75 -12.08 0.43
CA PHE A 144 23.59 -12.41 -0.74
C PHE A 144 22.85 -13.34 -1.71
N ASP A 145 22.25 -14.43 -1.18
CA ASP A 145 21.46 -15.37 -1.96
C ASP A 145 20.24 -14.70 -2.61
N LEU A 146 19.58 -13.80 -1.87
CA LEU A 146 18.47 -13.01 -2.42
C LEU A 146 18.94 -12.14 -3.59
N MET A 147 20.01 -11.39 -3.46
CA MET A 147 20.52 -10.53 -4.54
C MET A 147 20.96 -11.37 -5.75
N PHE A 148 21.62 -12.50 -5.51
CA PHE A 148 21.99 -13.44 -6.56
C PHE A 148 20.76 -13.98 -7.30
N SER A 149 19.69 -14.33 -6.57
CA SER A 149 18.42 -14.80 -7.16
C SER A 149 17.66 -13.71 -7.94
N LEU A 150 18.02 -12.45 -7.77
CA LEU A 150 17.45 -11.29 -8.46
C LEU A 150 18.32 -10.82 -9.63
N ASP A 151 19.29 -11.64 -10.07
CA ASP A 151 20.21 -11.34 -11.17
C ASP A 151 21.02 -10.06 -10.95
N ALA A 152 21.43 -9.79 -9.68
CA ALA A 152 22.33 -8.68 -9.37
C ALA A 152 23.65 -8.81 -10.11
N THR A 153 24.20 -7.68 -10.56
CA THR A 153 25.53 -7.63 -11.22
C THR A 153 26.66 -7.91 -10.23
N GLU A 154 27.84 -8.26 -10.73
CA GLU A 154 29.02 -8.45 -9.87
C GLU A 154 29.32 -7.22 -9.00
N GLU A 155 29.16 -6.01 -9.56
CA GLU A 155 29.34 -4.75 -8.82
C GLU A 155 28.26 -4.54 -7.72
N GLN A 156 27.07 -5.06 -7.92
CA GLN A 156 25.99 -5.02 -6.94
C GLN A 156 26.11 -6.10 -5.87
N LEU A 157 26.75 -7.23 -6.19
CA LEU A 157 27.04 -8.30 -5.23
C LEU A 157 28.24 -7.96 -4.31
N ASP A 158 29.10 -7.02 -4.71
CA ASP A 158 30.16 -6.46 -3.86
C ASP A 158 29.61 -5.29 -3.02
N PHE A 159 28.59 -5.57 -2.21
CA PHE A 159 27.93 -4.57 -1.40
C PHE A 159 28.56 -4.44 -0.01
N PRO A 160 28.76 -3.22 0.52
CA PRO A 160 29.16 -3.01 1.89
C PRO A 160 28.04 -3.35 2.87
N VAL A 161 28.42 -3.88 4.04
CA VAL A 161 27.47 -4.22 5.12
C VAL A 161 27.79 -3.41 6.36
N ILE A 162 26.75 -2.85 6.96
CA ILE A 162 26.78 -2.14 8.24
C ILE A 162 25.82 -2.84 9.20
N TYR A 163 26.29 -3.08 10.41
CA TYR A 163 25.51 -3.71 11.48
C TYR A 163 25.19 -2.68 12.56
N GLY A 164 24.05 -2.84 13.24
CA GLY A 164 23.77 -1.98 14.37
C GLY A 164 22.37 -2.06 14.96
N SER A 165 22.09 -1.08 15.80
CA SER A 165 20.77 -0.86 16.38
C SER A 165 20.36 0.60 16.18
N ALA A 166 19.43 0.83 15.24
CA ALA A 166 18.88 2.16 15.02
C ALA A 166 18.19 2.69 16.29
N LYS A 167 17.54 1.82 17.07
CA LYS A 167 16.91 2.19 18.36
C LYS A 167 17.94 2.73 19.35
N ASN A 168 19.09 2.05 19.48
CA ASN A 168 20.15 2.40 20.41
C ASN A 168 21.16 3.40 19.80
N ASN A 169 20.90 3.92 18.59
CA ASN A 169 21.65 4.96 17.90
C ASN A 169 23.13 4.63 17.64
N TRP A 170 23.43 3.39 17.23
CA TRP A 170 24.78 3.02 16.84
C TRP A 170 24.82 2.11 15.61
N MET A 171 25.88 2.24 14.80
CA MET A 171 26.18 1.45 13.61
C MET A 171 27.67 1.15 13.54
N SER A 172 28.04 -0.03 13.04
CA SER A 172 29.44 -0.49 12.95
C SER A 172 29.63 -1.41 11.75
N THR A 173 30.86 -1.55 11.28
CA THR A 173 31.25 -2.58 10.31
C THR A 173 31.43 -3.97 10.95
N ASP A 174 31.49 -4.04 12.28
CA ASP A 174 31.58 -5.27 13.06
C ASP A 174 30.44 -5.27 14.09
N TRP A 175 29.55 -6.25 13.99
CA TRP A 175 28.38 -6.32 14.87
C TRP A 175 28.69 -6.58 16.34
N GLN A 176 29.90 -7.11 16.62
CA GLN A 176 30.38 -7.37 17.98
C GLN A 176 31.03 -6.14 18.64
N GLN A 177 31.26 -5.09 17.87
CA GLN A 177 31.91 -3.86 18.33
C GLN A 177 30.97 -2.65 18.14
N PRO A 178 30.02 -2.42 19.07
CA PRO A 178 29.12 -1.28 18.98
C PRO A 178 29.88 0.03 19.08
N THR A 179 29.49 1.00 18.28
CA THR A 179 30.00 2.37 18.29
C THR A 179 29.12 3.29 19.14
N GLU A 180 29.46 4.56 19.28
CA GLU A 180 28.68 5.53 20.03
C GLU A 180 27.57 6.22 19.22
N ASN A 181 27.58 6.05 17.88
CA ASN A 181 26.70 6.79 16.97
C ASN A 181 26.49 6.06 15.63
N ILE A 182 25.71 6.67 14.73
CA ILE A 182 25.43 6.12 13.39
C ILE A 182 26.38 6.63 12.29
N PHE A 183 27.41 7.38 12.64
CA PHE A 183 28.34 7.94 11.64
C PHE A 183 29.00 6.91 10.73
N PRO A 184 29.35 5.69 11.17
CA PRO A 184 29.87 4.67 10.25
C PRO A 184 28.93 4.36 9.07
N LEU A 185 27.60 4.44 9.26
CA LEU A 185 26.67 4.31 8.15
C LEU A 185 26.74 5.53 7.21
N LEU A 186 26.81 6.74 7.75
CA LEU A 186 26.90 7.95 6.93
C LEU A 186 28.22 8.00 6.15
N ASP A 187 29.33 7.58 6.75
CA ASP A 187 30.62 7.43 6.07
C ASP A 187 30.54 6.39 4.95
N CYS A 188 29.95 5.23 5.22
CA CYS A 188 29.74 4.20 4.21
C CYS A 188 28.90 4.71 3.02
N ILE A 189 27.85 5.51 3.26
CA ILE A 189 27.04 6.12 2.19
C ILE A 189 27.91 7.06 1.34
N VAL A 190 28.69 7.94 1.96
CA VAL A 190 29.51 8.91 1.24
C VAL A 190 30.60 8.23 0.41
N GLU A 191 31.17 7.13 0.91
CA GLU A 191 32.25 6.39 0.27
C GLU A 191 31.80 5.49 -0.86
N ASN A 192 30.64 4.81 -0.70
CA ASN A 192 30.22 3.74 -1.60
C ASN A 192 29.14 4.14 -2.59
N ILE A 193 28.24 5.08 -2.24
CA ILE A 193 27.23 5.54 -3.20
C ILE A 193 27.86 6.55 -4.16
N PRO A 194 27.72 6.38 -5.48
CA PRO A 194 28.26 7.31 -6.45
C PRO A 194 27.61 8.69 -6.33
N ALA A 195 28.38 9.73 -6.61
CA ALA A 195 27.80 11.06 -6.82
C ALA A 195 26.96 11.06 -8.10
N PRO A 196 25.85 11.80 -8.13
CA PRO A 196 25.03 11.91 -9.33
C PRO A 196 25.83 12.48 -10.49
N MET A 197 25.63 11.94 -11.69
CA MET A 197 26.23 12.50 -12.90
C MET A 197 25.76 13.94 -13.09
N GLN A 198 26.71 14.85 -13.18
CA GLN A 198 26.43 16.25 -13.50
C GLN A 198 26.52 16.45 -15.01
N LEU A 199 25.37 16.62 -15.64
CA LEU A 199 25.27 16.84 -17.08
C LEU A 199 25.04 18.33 -17.36
N GLU A 200 25.95 18.92 -18.13
CA GLU A 200 25.80 20.30 -18.61
C GLU A 200 24.88 20.34 -19.82
N GLY A 201 24.19 21.46 -20.00
CA GLY A 201 23.31 21.70 -21.16
C GLY A 201 21.99 22.37 -20.78
N THR A 202 21.00 22.26 -21.65
CA THR A 202 19.65 22.75 -21.42
C THR A 202 18.98 22.05 -20.24
N PRO A 203 18.19 22.77 -19.42
CA PRO A 203 17.59 22.20 -18.22
C PRO A 203 16.63 21.08 -18.54
N GLN A 204 16.66 20.03 -17.73
CA GLN A 204 15.82 18.85 -17.90
C GLN A 204 15.54 18.20 -16.55
N MET A 205 14.28 18.02 -16.18
CA MET A 205 13.84 17.39 -14.95
C MET A 205 12.63 16.51 -15.20
N LEU A 206 12.69 15.26 -14.79
CA LEU A 206 11.53 14.36 -14.79
C LEU A 206 10.70 14.58 -13.52
N VAL A 207 9.40 14.77 -13.67
CA VAL A 207 8.47 14.84 -12.54
C VAL A 207 8.22 13.42 -12.04
N THR A 208 8.70 13.11 -10.84
CA THR A 208 8.65 11.75 -10.25
C THR A 208 7.64 11.65 -9.12
N SER A 209 7.34 12.77 -8.47
CA SER A 209 6.39 12.81 -7.35
C SER A 209 5.63 14.13 -7.37
N LEU A 210 4.47 14.12 -6.75
CA LEU A 210 3.61 15.28 -6.62
C LEU A 210 3.34 15.54 -5.13
N ASP A 211 3.49 16.80 -4.74
CA ASP A 211 3.06 17.25 -3.43
C ASP A 211 2.04 18.38 -3.56
N TYR A 212 1.35 18.69 -2.49
CA TYR A 212 0.31 19.70 -2.47
C TYR A 212 0.39 20.57 -1.22
N SER A 213 0.30 21.87 -1.42
CA SER A 213 0.15 22.83 -0.34
C SER A 213 -1.15 23.63 -0.51
N ALA A 214 -1.87 23.84 0.58
CA ALA A 214 -3.09 24.66 0.57
C ALA A 214 -2.85 26.10 0.10
N TYR A 215 -1.61 26.60 0.20
CA TYR A 215 -1.23 27.98 -0.16
C TYR A 215 -0.70 28.11 -1.58
N THR A 216 0.08 27.11 -2.04
CA THR A 216 0.80 27.18 -3.31
C THR A 216 0.24 26.26 -4.38
N GLY A 217 -0.71 25.40 -4.02
CA GLY A 217 -1.29 24.41 -4.90
C GLY A 217 -0.38 23.21 -5.14
N ARG A 218 -0.37 22.69 -6.38
CA ARG A 218 0.40 21.52 -6.78
C ARG A 218 1.89 21.85 -6.88
N ILE A 219 2.72 20.93 -6.44
CA ILE A 219 4.18 21.05 -6.38
C ILE A 219 4.77 19.85 -7.11
N ALA A 220 5.53 20.13 -8.18
CA ALA A 220 6.24 19.10 -8.92
C ALA A 220 7.56 18.77 -8.22
N VAL A 221 7.80 17.51 -7.89
CA VAL A 221 9.04 17.02 -7.28
C VAL A 221 9.76 16.10 -8.24
N GLY A 222 11.07 16.26 -8.35
CA GLY A 222 11.91 15.42 -9.20
C GLY A 222 13.37 15.74 -9.06
N ARG A 223 14.20 14.94 -9.74
CA ARG A 223 15.64 15.15 -9.85
C ARG A 223 15.96 15.94 -11.11
N VAL A 224 16.81 16.95 -11.00
CA VAL A 224 17.35 17.65 -12.16
C VAL A 224 18.31 16.70 -12.88
N HIS A 225 17.93 16.27 -14.07
CA HIS A 225 18.73 15.33 -14.86
C HIS A 225 19.92 16.04 -15.55
N ARG A 226 19.66 17.21 -16.16
CA ARG A 226 20.66 17.99 -16.90
C ARG A 226 20.46 19.47 -16.68
N GLY A 227 21.55 20.22 -16.74
CA GLY A 227 21.57 21.69 -16.68
C GLY A 227 21.23 22.24 -15.29
N THR A 228 20.70 23.45 -15.28
CA THR A 228 20.36 24.17 -14.05
C THR A 228 18.99 24.80 -14.17
N LEU A 229 18.10 24.56 -13.20
CA LEU A 229 16.83 25.23 -13.06
C LEU A 229 16.98 26.47 -12.17
N LYS A 230 16.27 27.56 -12.51
CA LYS A 230 16.32 28.83 -11.76
C LYS A 230 14.92 29.33 -11.43
N GLU A 231 14.81 30.01 -10.30
CA GLU A 231 13.58 30.73 -9.94
C GLU A 231 13.25 31.78 -11.03
N GLY A 232 11.99 31.87 -11.40
CA GLY A 232 11.53 32.79 -12.45
C GLY A 232 11.82 32.36 -13.89
N MET A 233 12.46 31.20 -14.10
CA MET A 233 12.81 30.67 -15.42
C MET A 233 11.56 30.27 -16.20
N ASN A 234 11.53 30.61 -17.51
CA ASN A 234 10.55 30.06 -18.44
C ASN A 234 10.97 28.66 -18.85
N VAL A 235 10.04 27.73 -18.86
CA VAL A 235 10.26 26.32 -19.16
C VAL A 235 9.14 25.76 -20.03
N SER A 236 9.39 24.64 -20.67
CA SER A 236 8.37 23.84 -21.34
C SER A 236 8.07 22.60 -20.52
N LEU A 237 6.80 22.28 -20.37
CA LEU A 237 6.31 21.03 -19.85
C LEU A 237 6.02 20.11 -21.04
N ALA A 238 6.83 19.09 -21.24
CA ALA A 238 6.62 18.06 -22.24
C ALA A 238 5.81 16.91 -21.60
N LYS A 239 4.59 16.73 -22.08
CA LYS A 239 3.64 15.72 -21.61
C LYS A 239 3.96 14.35 -22.24
N ARG A 240 3.51 13.28 -21.58
CA ARG A 240 3.66 11.91 -22.09
C ARG A 240 2.94 11.64 -23.42
N ASP A 241 1.89 12.40 -23.73
CA ASP A 241 1.17 12.34 -25.01
C ASP A 241 1.86 13.09 -26.14
N GLY A 242 3.03 13.68 -25.89
CA GLY A 242 3.80 14.49 -26.84
C GLY A 242 3.37 15.95 -26.91
N SER A 243 2.35 16.38 -26.19
CA SER A 243 1.96 17.79 -26.13
C SER A 243 2.97 18.60 -25.30
N ILE A 244 3.14 19.89 -25.64
CA ILE A 244 4.07 20.79 -24.97
C ILE A 244 3.30 22.01 -24.46
N ILE A 245 3.45 22.26 -23.15
CA ILE A 245 2.82 23.41 -22.48
C ILE A 245 3.92 24.38 -22.03
N LYS A 246 3.84 25.63 -22.45
CA LYS A 246 4.74 26.69 -22.01
C LYS A 246 4.36 27.14 -20.60
N SER A 247 5.35 27.23 -19.71
CA SER A 247 5.13 27.54 -18.29
C SER A 247 6.29 28.35 -17.71
N LYS A 248 6.15 28.75 -16.43
CA LYS A 248 7.17 29.49 -15.70
C LYS A 248 7.30 28.97 -14.28
N ILE A 249 8.52 28.76 -13.83
CA ILE A 249 8.82 28.42 -12.44
C ILE A 249 8.60 29.67 -11.58
N LYS A 250 7.62 29.64 -10.68
CA LYS A 250 7.37 30.75 -9.74
C LYS A 250 8.34 30.68 -8.56
N GLU A 251 8.47 29.50 -7.98
CA GLU A 251 9.39 29.24 -6.87
C GLU A 251 10.11 27.92 -7.05
N LEU A 252 11.34 27.88 -6.58
CA LEU A 252 12.22 26.72 -6.61
C LEU A 252 12.69 26.41 -5.20
N HIS A 253 12.54 25.14 -4.80
CA HIS A 253 12.88 24.69 -3.47
C HIS A 253 13.77 23.43 -3.53
N THR A 254 14.67 23.29 -2.55
CA THR A 254 15.39 22.05 -2.24
C THR A 254 14.91 21.51 -0.91
N PHE A 255 15.21 20.24 -0.64
CA PHE A 255 14.89 19.61 0.65
C PHE A 255 15.98 19.93 1.67
N GLU A 256 15.58 20.23 2.90
CA GLU A 256 16.45 20.42 4.05
C GLU A 256 15.74 19.87 5.31
N GLY A 257 16.31 18.82 5.90
CA GLY A 257 15.62 18.06 6.93
C GLY A 257 14.34 17.46 6.39
N MET A 258 13.26 17.64 7.13
CA MET A 258 11.89 17.26 6.72
C MET A 258 11.17 18.38 5.97
N GLY A 259 11.79 19.55 5.82
CA GLY A 259 11.20 20.72 5.19
C GLY A 259 11.77 21.00 3.80
N ARG A 260 11.39 22.17 3.30
CA ARG A 260 11.88 22.69 2.02
C ARG A 260 12.43 24.09 2.24
N GLN A 261 13.54 24.35 1.56
CA GLN A 261 14.18 25.67 1.55
C GLN A 261 14.09 26.26 0.14
N LYS A 262 13.63 27.52 0.07
CA LYS A 262 13.61 28.26 -1.17
C LYS A 262 15.03 28.59 -1.62
N VAL A 263 15.33 28.33 -2.89
CA VAL A 263 16.65 28.58 -3.49
C VAL A 263 16.51 29.31 -4.82
N SER A 264 17.57 30.00 -5.24
CA SER A 264 17.61 30.70 -6.52
C SER A 264 17.85 29.80 -7.70
N GLU A 265 18.62 28.73 -7.50
CA GLU A 265 18.97 27.77 -8.57
C GLU A 265 19.24 26.37 -8.01
N VAL A 266 19.01 25.35 -8.85
CA VAL A 266 19.32 23.94 -8.58
C VAL A 266 19.97 23.33 -9.81
N SER A 267 21.12 22.72 -9.62
CA SER A 267 21.91 22.09 -10.70
C SER A 267 21.60 20.61 -10.85
N SER A 268 22.03 20.05 -11.98
CA SER A 268 21.94 18.62 -12.30
C SER A 268 22.43 17.76 -11.12
N GLY A 269 21.67 16.70 -10.84
CA GLY A 269 21.94 15.72 -9.79
C GLY A 269 21.17 15.95 -8.49
N ASP A 270 20.70 17.16 -8.19
CA ASP A 270 19.95 17.41 -6.95
C ASP A 270 18.43 17.21 -7.14
N ILE A 271 17.74 16.95 -6.04
CA ILE A 271 16.29 16.79 -5.99
C ILE A 271 15.67 18.11 -5.60
N CYS A 272 14.69 18.55 -6.37
CA CYS A 272 14.02 19.83 -6.14
C CYS A 272 12.49 19.73 -6.23
N ALA A 273 11.84 20.77 -5.71
CA ALA A 273 10.41 20.96 -5.76
C ALA A 273 10.09 22.30 -6.47
N LEU A 274 9.25 22.25 -7.49
CA LEU A 274 8.87 23.36 -8.33
C LEU A 274 7.43 23.79 -8.09
N ILE A 275 7.22 25.07 -7.92
CA ILE A 275 5.90 25.69 -7.72
C ILE A 275 5.60 26.63 -8.89
N GLY A 276 4.33 26.63 -9.30
CA GLY A 276 3.81 27.55 -10.32
C GLY A 276 3.70 26.97 -11.71
N ILE A 277 4.04 25.71 -11.91
CA ILE A 277 3.76 24.95 -13.13
C ILE A 277 2.36 24.34 -12.98
N GLU A 278 1.51 24.51 -13.98
CA GLU A 278 0.15 23.96 -13.98
C GLU A 278 0.01 22.84 -15.00
N GLY A 279 -0.91 21.91 -14.74
CA GLY A 279 -1.25 20.83 -15.67
C GLY A 279 -0.21 19.72 -15.82
N PHE A 280 0.83 19.67 -14.95
CA PHE A 280 1.79 18.57 -14.96
C PHE A 280 1.23 17.31 -14.31
N GLU A 281 1.75 16.20 -14.78
CA GLU A 281 1.53 14.86 -14.21
C GLU A 281 2.86 14.20 -13.90
N ILE A 282 2.85 13.17 -13.07
CA ILE A 282 4.06 12.38 -12.82
C ILE A 282 4.45 11.68 -14.14
N GLY A 283 5.75 11.70 -14.46
CA GLY A 283 6.28 11.20 -15.73
C GLY A 283 6.38 12.24 -16.85
N ASP A 284 5.86 13.44 -16.64
CA ASP A 284 6.11 14.58 -17.55
C ASP A 284 7.52 15.12 -17.36
N THR A 285 8.09 15.75 -18.39
CA THR A 285 9.41 16.36 -18.33
C THR A 285 9.31 17.88 -18.33
N ILE A 286 9.94 18.52 -17.36
CA ILE A 286 10.17 19.96 -17.36
C ILE A 286 11.52 20.20 -18.04
N CYS A 287 11.51 20.96 -19.14
CA CYS A 287 12.68 21.11 -20.01
C CYS A 287 12.81 22.54 -20.55
N ASP A 288 13.81 22.74 -21.40
CA ASP A 288 14.10 24.03 -22.00
C ASP A 288 12.88 24.63 -22.71
N PHE A 289 12.77 25.97 -22.65
CA PHE A 289 11.62 26.69 -23.17
C PHE A 289 11.54 26.68 -24.69
N GLU A 290 12.71 26.75 -25.37
CA GLU A 290 12.78 26.87 -26.84
C GLU A 290 12.97 25.49 -27.49
N ASN A 291 13.79 24.64 -26.89
CA ASN A 291 14.12 23.30 -27.39
C ASN A 291 13.70 22.23 -26.37
N PRO A 292 12.41 21.88 -26.31
CA PRO A 292 11.92 20.89 -25.37
C PRO A 292 12.42 19.49 -25.74
N GLU A 293 13.16 18.87 -24.84
CA GLU A 293 13.66 17.48 -24.95
C GLU A 293 13.06 16.63 -23.83
N PRO A 294 12.02 15.81 -24.10
CA PRO A 294 11.44 14.94 -23.08
C PRO A 294 12.38 13.82 -22.69
N LEU A 295 12.37 13.46 -21.40
CA LEU A 295 12.98 12.23 -20.91
C LEU A 295 12.09 11.03 -21.22
N PRO A 296 12.65 9.81 -21.28
CA PRO A 296 11.84 8.61 -21.40
C PRO A 296 10.80 8.56 -20.28
N PRO A 297 9.53 8.24 -20.57
CA PRO A 297 8.49 8.15 -19.58
C PRO A 297 8.79 7.01 -18.59
N ILE A 298 8.39 7.19 -17.34
CA ILE A 298 8.49 6.14 -16.33
C ILE A 298 7.56 4.99 -16.73
N ALA A 299 8.11 3.80 -16.89
CA ALA A 299 7.33 2.59 -17.12
C ALA A 299 6.60 2.22 -15.81
N ILE A 300 5.29 2.35 -15.80
CA ILE A 300 4.44 1.99 -14.67
C ILE A 300 3.57 0.82 -15.11
N ASP A 301 3.58 -0.25 -14.33
CA ASP A 301 2.73 -1.38 -14.62
C ASP A 301 1.26 -0.98 -14.56
N GLU A 302 0.45 -1.54 -15.43
CA GLU A 302 -0.98 -1.26 -15.52
C GLU A 302 -1.75 -1.82 -14.31
N PRO A 303 -2.91 -1.22 -13.97
CA PRO A 303 -3.81 -1.77 -12.96
C PRO A 303 -4.23 -3.20 -13.29
N THR A 304 -4.26 -4.07 -12.29
CA THR A 304 -4.69 -5.47 -12.40
C THR A 304 -6.05 -5.74 -11.78
N MET A 305 -6.52 -4.83 -10.93
CA MET A 305 -7.81 -4.95 -10.22
C MET A 305 -8.67 -3.72 -10.41
N SER A 306 -9.98 -3.91 -10.33
CA SER A 306 -10.97 -2.84 -10.34
C SER A 306 -12.05 -3.07 -9.29
N MET A 307 -12.65 -1.98 -8.83
CA MET A 307 -13.82 -1.99 -7.95
C MET A 307 -14.85 -0.99 -8.43
N LEU A 308 -16.11 -1.32 -8.21
CA LEU A 308 -17.20 -0.40 -8.45
C LEU A 308 -17.38 0.53 -7.23
N PHE A 309 -17.30 1.84 -7.45
CA PHE A 309 -17.63 2.86 -6.47
C PHE A 309 -18.98 3.46 -6.82
N THR A 310 -19.86 3.61 -5.85
CA THR A 310 -21.19 4.16 -6.05
C THR A 310 -21.64 5.02 -4.86
N ILE A 311 -22.61 5.87 -5.09
CA ILE A 311 -23.27 6.61 -4.00
C ILE A 311 -23.90 5.63 -3.01
N ASN A 312 -23.95 5.99 -1.75
CA ASN A 312 -24.73 5.24 -0.76
C ASN A 312 -26.22 5.49 -0.99
N ASP A 313 -26.97 4.44 -1.24
CA ASP A 313 -28.44 4.46 -1.40
C ASP A 313 -29.14 3.63 -0.30
N SER A 314 -28.42 3.35 0.80
CA SER A 314 -28.98 2.63 1.94
C SER A 314 -30.00 3.47 2.71
N PRO A 315 -30.86 2.84 3.54
CA PRO A 315 -31.78 3.57 4.44
C PRO A 315 -31.07 4.48 5.45
N PHE A 316 -29.74 4.36 5.60
CA PHE A 316 -28.92 5.21 6.47
C PHE A 316 -28.14 6.30 5.73
N PHE A 317 -28.42 6.48 4.44
CA PHE A 317 -27.84 7.53 3.62
C PHE A 317 -27.88 8.90 4.30
N GLY A 318 -26.72 9.58 4.31
CA GLY A 318 -26.58 10.94 4.83
C GLY A 318 -26.66 11.08 6.36
N LYS A 319 -26.75 9.99 7.13
CA LYS A 319 -26.75 10.08 8.59
C LYS A 319 -25.39 10.43 9.18
N GLU A 320 -24.31 10.02 8.52
CA GLU A 320 -22.96 10.10 9.07
C GLU A 320 -21.98 10.90 8.18
N GLY A 321 -22.13 10.82 6.86
CA GLY A 321 -21.25 11.48 5.91
C GLY A 321 -21.61 12.93 5.62
N LYS A 322 -20.60 13.76 5.33
CA LYS A 322 -20.75 15.14 4.85
C LYS A 322 -20.84 15.20 3.32
N PHE A 323 -20.09 14.33 2.65
CA PHE A 323 -19.95 14.29 1.20
C PHE A 323 -20.60 13.03 0.66
N VAL A 324 -21.86 13.14 0.26
CA VAL A 324 -22.72 11.98 -0.05
C VAL A 324 -23.21 11.96 -1.51
N THR A 325 -22.96 13.03 -2.28
CA THR A 325 -23.48 13.13 -3.66
C THR A 325 -22.49 12.55 -4.68
N SER A 326 -23.01 12.14 -5.84
CA SER A 326 -22.22 11.66 -6.96
C SER A 326 -21.14 12.66 -7.40
N ARG A 327 -21.46 13.96 -7.37
CA ARG A 327 -20.49 15.02 -7.70
C ARG A 327 -19.34 15.05 -6.69
N HIS A 328 -19.60 14.96 -5.39
CA HIS A 328 -18.57 14.96 -4.37
C HIS A 328 -17.59 13.79 -4.58
N ILE A 329 -18.13 12.58 -4.81
CA ILE A 329 -17.32 11.38 -5.05
C ILE A 329 -16.49 11.54 -6.33
N HIS A 330 -17.12 12.00 -7.42
CA HIS A 330 -16.43 12.25 -8.69
C HIS A 330 -15.27 13.23 -8.54
N ASP A 331 -15.54 14.40 -7.97
CA ASP A 331 -14.52 15.46 -7.81
C ASP A 331 -13.35 14.97 -6.93
N ARG A 332 -13.65 14.12 -5.93
CA ARG A 332 -12.61 13.52 -5.08
C ARG A 332 -11.78 12.48 -5.83
N LEU A 333 -12.41 11.62 -6.62
CA LEU A 333 -11.71 10.63 -7.45
C LEU A 333 -10.82 11.31 -8.50
N MET A 334 -11.29 12.41 -9.13
CA MET A 334 -10.47 13.16 -10.07
C MET A 334 -9.25 13.78 -9.40
N LYS A 335 -9.39 14.32 -8.18
CA LYS A 335 -8.24 14.80 -7.40
C LYS A 335 -7.24 13.69 -7.04
N GLU A 336 -7.73 12.47 -6.87
CA GLU A 336 -6.82 11.34 -6.61
C GLU A 336 -6.00 10.97 -7.83
N LEU A 337 -6.61 10.99 -9.03
CA LEU A 337 -5.88 10.77 -10.29
C LEU A 337 -4.72 11.74 -10.49
N ASP A 338 -4.88 12.97 -9.98
CA ASP A 338 -3.81 13.96 -10.02
C ASP A 338 -2.56 13.56 -9.23
N LYS A 339 -2.73 12.70 -8.22
CA LYS A 339 -1.66 12.30 -7.29
C LYS A 339 -1.17 10.88 -7.49
N ASN A 340 -1.97 10.01 -8.11
CA ASN A 340 -1.72 8.58 -8.17
C ASN A 340 -1.72 8.08 -9.62
N LEU A 341 -0.53 7.74 -10.14
CA LEU A 341 -0.35 7.26 -11.51
C LEU A 341 -0.87 5.85 -11.75
N ALA A 342 -0.89 5.02 -10.72
CA ALA A 342 -1.33 3.63 -10.82
C ALA A 342 -2.85 3.49 -10.75
N LEU A 343 -3.57 4.60 -10.52
CA LEU A 343 -5.03 4.63 -10.45
C LEU A 343 -5.63 4.95 -11.82
N ARG A 344 -6.75 4.35 -12.15
CA ARG A 344 -7.60 4.70 -13.29
C ARG A 344 -9.04 4.81 -12.81
N VAL A 345 -9.76 5.79 -13.32
CA VAL A 345 -11.18 6.00 -13.02
C VAL A 345 -11.94 6.14 -14.32
N SER A 346 -12.94 5.30 -14.53
CA SER A 346 -13.85 5.39 -15.66
C SER A 346 -15.30 5.44 -15.16
N LYS A 347 -16.17 6.16 -15.88
CA LYS A 347 -17.61 6.08 -15.61
C LYS A 347 -18.13 4.70 -16.01
N SER A 348 -18.98 4.13 -15.16
CA SER A 348 -19.81 3.00 -15.53
C SER A 348 -20.92 3.42 -16.50
N GLU A 349 -21.57 2.47 -17.17
CA GLU A 349 -22.75 2.72 -17.99
C GLU A 349 -23.94 3.29 -17.18
N GLU A 350 -23.98 3.01 -15.88
CA GLU A 350 -24.99 3.53 -14.96
C GLU A 350 -24.53 4.85 -14.32
N ASP A 351 -25.42 5.82 -14.27
CA ASP A 351 -25.17 7.11 -13.64
C ASP A 351 -24.87 6.98 -12.13
N GLY A 352 -23.86 7.73 -11.67
CA GLY A 352 -23.47 7.73 -10.24
C GLY A 352 -22.61 6.53 -9.84
N LYS A 353 -22.11 5.76 -10.81
CA LYS A 353 -21.19 4.65 -10.60
C LYS A 353 -19.87 4.87 -11.34
N TRP A 354 -18.76 4.49 -10.70
CA TRP A 354 -17.41 4.59 -11.24
C TRP A 354 -16.69 3.26 -11.09
N VAL A 355 -15.99 2.87 -12.12
CA VAL A 355 -15.02 1.78 -12.06
C VAL A 355 -13.67 2.38 -11.73
N VAL A 356 -13.17 2.06 -10.54
CA VAL A 356 -11.86 2.51 -10.03
C VAL A 356 -10.91 1.34 -10.11
N SER A 357 -9.84 1.49 -10.90
CA SER A 357 -8.85 0.43 -11.14
C SER A 357 -7.53 0.79 -10.47
N GLY A 358 -6.92 -0.20 -9.82
CA GLY A 358 -5.67 -0.08 -9.09
C GLY A 358 -4.84 -1.37 -9.15
N ARG A 359 -3.69 -1.38 -8.50
CA ARG A 359 -2.77 -2.53 -8.53
C ARG A 359 -3.21 -3.69 -7.64
N GLY A 360 -3.90 -3.38 -6.53
CA GLY A 360 -4.32 -4.41 -5.57
C GLY A 360 -5.41 -3.93 -4.65
N VAL A 361 -5.90 -4.84 -3.80
CA VAL A 361 -6.97 -4.54 -2.83
C VAL A 361 -6.51 -3.51 -1.80
N LEU A 362 -5.25 -3.61 -1.32
CA LEU A 362 -4.71 -2.66 -0.35
C LEU A 362 -4.65 -1.24 -0.91
N HIS A 363 -4.22 -1.07 -2.16
CA HIS A 363 -4.17 0.23 -2.82
C HIS A 363 -5.57 0.90 -2.87
N LEU A 364 -6.59 0.14 -3.29
CA LEU A 364 -7.96 0.65 -3.35
C LEU A 364 -8.58 0.86 -1.96
N SER A 365 -8.25 0.02 -0.97
CA SER A 365 -8.74 0.17 0.40
C SER A 365 -8.17 1.41 1.10
N VAL A 366 -6.91 1.76 0.83
CA VAL A 366 -6.30 3.00 1.34
C VAL A 366 -7.05 4.22 0.79
N LEU A 367 -7.41 4.23 -0.49
CA LEU A 367 -8.23 5.30 -1.07
C LEU A 367 -9.60 5.39 -0.38
N ILE A 368 -10.29 4.27 -0.21
CA ILE A 368 -11.61 4.21 0.45
C ILE A 368 -11.51 4.72 1.90
N GLU A 369 -10.51 4.26 2.65
CA GLU A 369 -10.33 4.66 4.04
C GLU A 369 -9.96 6.15 4.17
N THR A 370 -9.17 6.68 3.25
CA THR A 370 -8.85 8.11 3.17
C THR A 370 -10.12 8.93 2.92
N MET A 371 -10.95 8.53 1.95
CA MET A 371 -12.23 9.17 1.68
C MET A 371 -13.17 9.11 2.90
N ARG A 372 -13.23 7.96 3.57
CA ARG A 372 -14.00 7.77 4.80
C ARG A 372 -13.62 8.79 5.87
N ARG A 373 -12.32 8.97 6.14
CA ARG A 373 -11.79 9.93 7.14
C ARG A 373 -12.00 11.38 6.74
N GLU A 374 -12.00 11.67 5.45
CA GLU A 374 -12.35 13.00 4.92
C GLU A 374 -13.86 13.32 5.08
N GLY A 375 -14.69 12.35 5.45
CA GLY A 375 -16.12 12.52 5.68
C GLY A 375 -17.01 12.13 4.51
N TYR A 376 -16.50 11.36 3.56
CA TYR A 376 -17.29 10.79 2.47
C TYR A 376 -18.09 9.58 2.93
N GLU A 377 -19.22 9.39 2.27
CA GLU A 377 -20.10 8.24 2.41
C GLU A 377 -20.32 7.64 1.02
N LEU A 378 -20.00 6.36 0.86
CA LEU A 378 -20.04 5.66 -0.42
C LEU A 378 -20.28 4.17 -0.22
N GLN A 379 -20.58 3.49 -1.31
CA GLN A 379 -20.62 2.03 -1.38
C GLN A 379 -19.60 1.53 -2.38
N VAL A 380 -19.03 0.37 -2.11
CA VAL A 380 -18.05 -0.27 -2.99
C VAL A 380 -18.43 -1.72 -3.24
N GLY A 381 -18.25 -2.15 -4.48
CA GLY A 381 -18.48 -3.52 -4.90
C GLY A 381 -17.28 -4.42 -4.64
N GLN A 382 -17.46 -5.72 -4.91
CA GLN A 382 -16.40 -6.71 -4.80
C GLN A 382 -15.21 -6.37 -5.73
N PRO A 383 -13.96 -6.56 -5.27
CA PRO A 383 -12.78 -6.47 -6.12
C PRO A 383 -12.85 -7.49 -7.28
N GLN A 384 -12.61 -7.01 -8.49
CA GLN A 384 -12.58 -7.82 -9.69
C GLN A 384 -11.25 -7.67 -10.41
N VAL A 385 -10.73 -8.74 -10.97
CA VAL A 385 -9.53 -8.68 -11.81
C VAL A 385 -9.86 -8.16 -13.20
N ILE A 386 -8.92 -7.44 -13.80
CA ILE A 386 -9.05 -6.91 -15.15
C ILE A 386 -8.58 -7.98 -16.13
N PHE A 387 -9.51 -8.50 -16.93
CA PHE A 387 -9.20 -9.42 -18.03
C PHE A 387 -8.73 -8.64 -19.25
N LYS A 388 -7.83 -9.25 -20.03
CA LYS A 388 -7.39 -8.74 -21.33
C LYS A 388 -7.62 -9.80 -22.39
N GLU A 389 -7.88 -9.35 -23.61
CA GLU A 389 -7.87 -10.22 -24.78
C GLU A 389 -6.51 -10.07 -25.48
N ILE A 390 -5.74 -11.15 -25.51
CA ILE A 390 -4.42 -11.21 -26.15
C ILE A 390 -4.49 -12.30 -27.22
N ASP A 391 -4.27 -11.94 -28.47
CA ASP A 391 -4.34 -12.83 -29.62
C ASP A 391 -5.69 -13.59 -29.74
N GLY A 392 -6.80 -12.94 -29.36
CA GLY A 392 -8.13 -13.55 -29.37
C GLY A 392 -8.41 -14.50 -28.20
N VAL A 393 -7.50 -14.59 -27.22
CA VAL A 393 -7.66 -15.43 -26.02
C VAL A 393 -7.91 -14.53 -24.81
N LYS A 394 -8.94 -14.87 -24.03
CA LYS A 394 -9.20 -14.22 -22.74
C LYS A 394 -8.09 -14.57 -21.76
N CYS A 395 -7.34 -13.56 -21.33
CA CYS A 395 -6.23 -13.68 -20.38
C CYS A 395 -6.55 -13.00 -19.06
N GLU A 396 -5.98 -13.55 -17.99
CA GLU A 396 -6.08 -13.02 -16.63
C GLU A 396 -4.70 -12.70 -16.05
N PRO A 397 -4.59 -11.74 -15.12
CA PRO A 397 -3.33 -11.43 -14.47
C PRO A 397 -2.91 -12.58 -13.57
N ILE A 398 -1.65 -12.98 -13.70
CA ILE A 398 -0.99 -13.98 -12.87
C ILE A 398 0.00 -13.28 -11.96
N GLU A 399 0.00 -13.69 -10.71
CA GLU A 399 0.93 -13.20 -9.71
C GLU A 399 1.86 -14.30 -9.23
N GLU A 400 3.08 -13.92 -8.90
CA GLU A 400 4.02 -14.73 -8.17
C GLU A 400 3.73 -14.55 -6.69
N LEU A 401 3.28 -15.61 -6.06
CA LEU A 401 2.95 -15.65 -4.63
C LEU A 401 4.06 -16.34 -3.87
N THR A 402 4.56 -15.70 -2.81
CA THR A 402 5.50 -16.30 -1.86
C THR A 402 4.85 -16.43 -0.50
N ILE A 403 4.90 -17.62 0.08
CA ILE A 403 4.43 -17.90 1.45
C ILE A 403 5.61 -18.45 2.25
N ASN A 404 5.97 -17.76 3.31
CA ASN A 404 6.93 -18.24 4.31
C ASN A 404 6.17 -18.71 5.54
N VAL A 405 6.35 -19.97 5.94
CA VAL A 405 5.54 -20.61 6.97
C VAL A 405 6.34 -21.71 7.70
N PRO A 406 6.09 -21.97 9.01
CA PRO A 406 6.63 -23.15 9.68
C PRO A 406 6.28 -24.45 8.93
N GLU A 407 7.21 -25.41 8.93
CA GLU A 407 7.10 -26.65 8.14
C GLU A 407 5.77 -27.40 8.38
N GLU A 408 5.26 -27.41 9.60
CA GLU A 408 4.03 -28.10 10.00
C GLU A 408 2.78 -27.62 9.26
N TYR A 409 2.76 -26.36 8.77
CA TYR A 409 1.63 -25.77 8.04
C TYR A 409 1.79 -25.84 6.51
N SER A 410 2.96 -26.24 5.99
CA SER A 410 3.30 -26.18 4.57
C SER A 410 2.30 -26.93 3.69
N SER A 411 1.97 -28.17 4.04
CA SER A 411 1.01 -29.01 3.27
C SER A 411 -0.37 -28.37 3.17
N LYS A 412 -0.83 -27.68 4.22
CA LYS A 412 -2.11 -26.99 4.26
C LYS A 412 -2.11 -25.76 3.36
N MET A 413 -0.97 -25.03 3.31
CA MET A 413 -0.79 -23.90 2.40
C MET A 413 -0.81 -24.35 0.93
N ILE A 414 -0.10 -25.43 0.61
CA ILE A 414 -0.06 -26.00 -0.74
C ILE A 414 -1.46 -26.40 -1.20
N ASP A 415 -2.23 -27.13 -0.39
CA ASP A 415 -3.61 -27.51 -0.72
C ASP A 415 -4.50 -26.29 -0.97
N MET A 416 -4.42 -25.28 -0.09
CA MET A 416 -5.23 -24.06 -0.17
C MET A 416 -4.94 -23.25 -1.44
N VAL A 417 -3.67 -23.10 -1.82
CA VAL A 417 -3.26 -22.36 -3.03
C VAL A 417 -3.61 -23.15 -4.29
N THR A 418 -3.40 -24.48 -4.29
CA THR A 418 -3.70 -25.34 -5.44
C THR A 418 -5.19 -25.38 -5.77
N ARG A 419 -6.07 -25.40 -4.76
CA ARG A 419 -7.54 -25.29 -4.97
C ARG A 419 -7.93 -23.98 -5.64
N ARG A 420 -7.14 -22.92 -5.46
CA ARG A 420 -7.31 -21.61 -6.10
C ARG A 420 -6.53 -21.46 -7.42
N LYS A 421 -6.17 -22.59 -8.06
CA LYS A 421 -5.43 -22.65 -9.35
C LYS A 421 -4.01 -22.11 -9.27
N GLY A 422 -3.38 -22.07 -8.08
CA GLY A 422 -1.96 -21.80 -7.94
C GLY A 422 -1.11 -22.99 -8.32
N GLU A 423 -0.04 -22.75 -9.05
CA GLU A 423 0.95 -23.74 -9.51
C GLU A 423 2.26 -23.50 -8.74
N MET A 424 2.69 -24.49 -7.95
CA MET A 424 3.94 -24.36 -7.19
C MET A 424 5.14 -24.35 -8.13
N THR A 425 5.98 -23.35 -7.98
CA THR A 425 7.21 -23.17 -8.77
C THR A 425 8.45 -23.55 -7.98
N LYS A 426 8.45 -23.31 -6.67
CA LYS A 426 9.61 -23.53 -5.82
C LYS A 426 9.19 -23.86 -4.38
N MET A 427 10.02 -24.68 -3.71
CA MET A 427 9.91 -24.99 -2.30
C MET A 427 11.31 -25.08 -1.70
N GLU A 428 11.62 -24.24 -0.73
CA GLU A 428 12.93 -24.19 -0.09
C GLU A 428 12.78 -24.20 1.43
N SER A 429 13.61 -25.01 2.08
CA SER A 429 13.70 -25.03 3.53
C SER A 429 14.66 -23.94 4.02
N ALA A 430 14.22 -23.11 4.94
CA ALA A 430 14.99 -22.05 5.60
C ALA A 430 14.94 -22.24 7.12
N GLY A 431 15.77 -23.14 7.61
CA GLY A 431 15.79 -23.52 9.02
C GLY A 431 14.53 -24.30 9.45
N ASP A 432 13.73 -23.75 10.36
CA ASP A 432 12.45 -24.29 10.84
C ASP A 432 11.24 -23.82 9.99
N ARG A 433 11.49 -23.03 8.96
CA ARG A 433 10.46 -22.48 8.07
C ARG A 433 10.67 -22.93 6.63
N ILE A 434 9.61 -22.90 5.85
CA ILE A 434 9.62 -23.22 4.42
C ILE A 434 9.14 -22.02 3.61
N ASN A 435 9.88 -21.71 2.56
CA ASN A 435 9.47 -20.76 1.52
C ASN A 435 8.78 -21.53 0.39
N LEU A 436 7.54 -21.17 0.11
CA LEU A 436 6.73 -21.72 -0.96
C LEU A 436 6.49 -20.63 -2.00
N GLU A 437 6.87 -20.88 -3.26
CA GLU A 437 6.60 -19.96 -4.37
C GLU A 437 5.57 -20.58 -5.34
N PHE A 438 4.63 -19.77 -5.80
CA PHE A 438 3.56 -20.17 -6.69
C PHE A 438 3.33 -19.12 -7.78
N ASN A 439 2.91 -19.58 -8.96
CA ASN A 439 2.24 -18.73 -9.95
C ASN A 439 0.73 -18.95 -9.83
N MET A 440 -0.04 -17.91 -9.54
CA MET A 440 -1.48 -18.07 -9.39
C MET A 440 -2.26 -16.87 -9.94
N PRO A 441 -3.52 -17.08 -10.37
CA PRO A 441 -4.38 -15.99 -10.80
C PRO A 441 -4.62 -14.98 -9.68
N SER A 442 -4.52 -13.67 -9.99
CA SER A 442 -4.76 -12.59 -9.01
C SER A 442 -6.12 -12.71 -8.32
N ARG A 443 -7.15 -13.20 -9.03
CA ARG A 443 -8.47 -13.45 -8.43
C ARG A 443 -8.46 -14.55 -7.36
N GLY A 444 -7.47 -15.47 -7.38
CA GLY A 444 -7.28 -16.49 -6.36
C GLY A 444 -6.61 -15.96 -5.09
N ILE A 445 -5.94 -14.82 -5.16
CA ILE A 445 -5.30 -14.16 -4.02
C ILE A 445 -6.33 -13.42 -3.14
N ILE A 446 -7.44 -12.96 -3.74
CA ILE A 446 -8.51 -12.27 -3.01
C ILE A 446 -9.02 -13.17 -1.89
N GLY A 447 -8.93 -12.71 -0.64
CA GLY A 447 -9.31 -13.45 0.57
C GLY A 447 -8.38 -14.61 0.95
N LEU A 448 -7.26 -14.81 0.24
CA LEU A 448 -6.30 -15.86 0.57
C LEU A 448 -5.52 -15.50 1.84
N ARG A 449 -5.12 -14.26 2.01
CA ARG A 449 -4.31 -13.79 3.14
C ARG A 449 -4.93 -14.13 4.49
N THR A 450 -6.21 -13.81 4.67
CA THR A 450 -6.97 -14.11 5.89
C THR A 450 -7.02 -15.62 6.17
N ASN A 451 -7.23 -16.42 5.12
CA ASN A 451 -7.26 -17.88 5.24
C ASN A 451 -5.89 -18.47 5.60
N VAL A 452 -4.82 -17.97 4.98
CA VAL A 452 -3.44 -18.37 5.26
C VAL A 452 -3.05 -18.04 6.70
N LEU A 453 -3.33 -16.83 7.18
CA LEU A 453 -3.07 -16.42 8.56
C LEU A 453 -3.86 -17.26 9.57
N THR A 454 -5.15 -17.46 9.33
CA THR A 454 -5.99 -18.31 10.20
C THR A 454 -5.48 -19.74 10.22
N ALA A 455 -5.07 -20.28 9.08
CA ALA A 455 -4.62 -21.65 8.95
C ALA A 455 -3.25 -21.93 9.57
N SER A 456 -2.42 -20.89 9.70
CA SER A 456 -1.07 -20.93 10.30
C SER A 456 -1.01 -20.32 11.70
N ALA A 457 -2.16 -20.10 12.36
CA ALA A 457 -2.24 -19.43 13.67
C ALA A 457 -1.56 -18.04 13.71
N GLY A 458 -1.51 -17.35 12.57
CA GLY A 458 -0.89 -16.03 12.43
C GLY A 458 0.60 -16.06 12.05
N GLU A 459 1.21 -17.21 11.93
CA GLU A 459 2.66 -17.33 11.73
C GLU A 459 3.12 -17.23 10.27
N ALA A 460 2.22 -17.36 9.29
CA ALA A 460 2.57 -17.27 7.89
C ALA A 460 2.83 -15.82 7.46
N ILE A 461 3.85 -15.63 6.65
CA ILE A 461 4.14 -14.37 5.96
C ILE A 461 3.85 -14.58 4.48
N MET A 462 3.00 -13.74 3.92
CA MET A 462 2.56 -13.83 2.53
C MET A 462 2.88 -12.55 1.79
N ALA A 463 3.48 -12.69 0.62
CA ALA A 463 3.70 -11.61 -0.34
C ALA A 463 3.35 -12.07 -1.75
N HIS A 464 2.91 -11.16 -2.59
CA HIS A 464 2.60 -11.44 -3.97
C HIS A 464 2.95 -10.26 -4.86
N ARG A 465 3.21 -10.52 -6.14
CA ARG A 465 3.50 -9.49 -7.13
C ARG A 465 2.96 -9.89 -8.49
N PHE A 466 2.54 -8.92 -9.28
CA PHE A 466 2.16 -9.14 -10.67
C PHE A 466 3.35 -9.70 -11.46
N LYS A 467 3.10 -10.72 -12.28
CA LYS A 467 4.09 -11.34 -13.16
C LYS A 467 3.78 -11.07 -14.63
N GLU A 468 2.65 -11.57 -15.10
CA GLU A 468 2.26 -11.49 -16.51
C GLU A 468 0.78 -11.80 -16.69
N TYR A 469 0.26 -11.66 -17.91
CA TYR A 469 -1.06 -12.14 -18.28
C TYR A 469 -0.94 -13.54 -18.91
N GLN A 470 -1.77 -14.49 -18.46
CA GLN A 470 -1.88 -15.84 -19.01
C GLN A 470 -3.33 -16.19 -19.36
N PRO A 471 -3.58 -17.18 -20.22
CA PRO A 471 -4.92 -17.64 -20.50
C PRO A 471 -5.71 -17.99 -19.24
N TYR A 472 -7.01 -17.69 -19.27
CA TYR A 472 -7.93 -17.93 -18.16
C TYR A 472 -7.90 -19.38 -17.67
N LYS A 473 -7.62 -19.61 -16.38
CA LYS A 473 -7.42 -20.94 -15.76
C LYS A 473 -8.72 -21.61 -15.27
N GLY A 474 -9.90 -21.12 -15.68
CA GLY A 474 -11.20 -21.67 -15.25
C GLY A 474 -11.66 -21.11 -13.90
N ASP A 475 -12.82 -21.52 -13.44
CA ASP A 475 -13.45 -20.98 -12.24
C ASP A 475 -12.69 -21.33 -10.96
N ILE A 476 -12.74 -20.41 -10.00
CA ILE A 476 -12.18 -20.55 -8.65
C ILE A 476 -13.32 -20.44 -7.67
N GLU A 477 -13.47 -21.45 -6.82
CA GLU A 477 -14.42 -21.39 -5.71
C GLU A 477 -13.95 -20.32 -4.70
N ARG A 478 -14.82 -19.33 -4.50
CA ARG A 478 -14.65 -18.32 -3.46
C ARG A 478 -15.47 -18.73 -2.23
N ARG A 479 -16.07 -17.78 -1.55
CA ARG A 479 -16.95 -18.02 -0.41
C ARG A 479 -18.14 -18.90 -0.79
N THR A 480 -18.27 -20.09 -0.20
CA THR A 480 -19.39 -21.02 -0.42
C THR A 480 -20.59 -20.68 0.47
N ASN A 481 -20.34 -20.19 1.68
CA ASN A 481 -21.39 -19.91 2.67
C ASN A 481 -22.30 -18.75 2.25
N GLY A 482 -23.59 -18.90 2.53
CA GLY A 482 -24.59 -17.86 2.31
C GLY A 482 -24.50 -16.72 3.31
N SER A 483 -25.28 -15.67 3.09
CA SER A 483 -25.40 -14.52 3.97
C SER A 483 -26.64 -14.63 4.86
N MET A 484 -26.54 -14.24 6.13
CA MET A 484 -27.71 -13.94 6.96
C MET A 484 -28.10 -12.49 6.75
N ILE A 485 -29.33 -12.25 6.30
CA ILE A 485 -29.80 -10.95 5.82
C ILE A 485 -30.91 -10.46 6.76
N ALA A 486 -30.81 -9.21 7.21
CA ALA A 486 -31.85 -8.61 8.03
C ALA A 486 -33.18 -8.46 7.24
N MET A 487 -34.26 -8.92 7.84
CA MET A 487 -35.61 -8.89 7.26
C MET A 487 -36.24 -7.49 7.28
N GLU A 488 -35.96 -6.74 8.33
CA GLU A 488 -36.58 -5.43 8.56
C GLU A 488 -35.60 -4.46 9.23
N SER A 489 -35.89 -3.16 9.15
CA SER A 489 -35.11 -2.13 9.81
C SER A 489 -35.49 -2.00 11.28
N GLY A 490 -34.54 -1.78 12.16
CA GLY A 490 -34.75 -1.61 13.59
C GLY A 490 -33.48 -1.88 14.40
N THR A 491 -33.62 -2.03 15.71
CA THR A 491 -32.53 -2.34 16.62
C THR A 491 -32.38 -3.84 16.82
N ALA A 492 -31.19 -4.37 16.73
CA ALA A 492 -30.89 -5.78 16.98
C ALA A 492 -30.98 -6.12 18.47
N PHE A 493 -31.72 -7.16 18.81
CA PHE A 493 -31.88 -7.59 20.21
C PHE A 493 -31.08 -8.84 20.53
N ALA A 494 -30.44 -8.84 21.70
CA ALA A 494 -29.68 -9.97 22.22
C ALA A 494 -30.48 -11.27 22.20
N TYR A 495 -31.78 -11.22 22.51
CA TYR A 495 -32.66 -12.38 22.47
C TYR A 495 -32.80 -12.98 21.06
N ALA A 496 -32.91 -12.14 20.03
CA ALA A 496 -33.04 -12.62 18.67
C ALA A 496 -31.72 -13.23 18.17
N ILE A 497 -30.60 -12.58 18.47
CA ILE A 497 -29.25 -13.09 18.16
C ILE A 497 -29.01 -14.44 18.82
N ASP A 498 -29.30 -14.57 20.12
CA ASP A 498 -29.16 -15.83 20.87
C ASP A 498 -29.92 -17.01 20.24
N LYS A 499 -31.14 -16.75 19.78
CA LYS A 499 -31.98 -17.78 19.13
C LYS A 499 -31.54 -18.15 17.71
N LEU A 500 -30.71 -17.32 17.08
CA LEU A 500 -30.29 -17.49 15.69
C LEU A 500 -28.80 -17.82 15.55
N GLN A 501 -28.01 -17.78 16.64
CA GLN A 501 -26.56 -18.01 16.57
C GLN A 501 -26.17 -19.44 16.12
N ASP A 502 -27.06 -20.43 16.25
CA ASP A 502 -26.85 -21.78 15.70
C ASP A 502 -26.95 -21.82 14.16
N ARG A 503 -27.50 -20.75 13.53
CA ARG A 503 -27.61 -20.64 12.08
C ARG A 503 -26.37 -20.11 11.40
N GLY A 504 -25.47 -19.47 12.16
CA GLY A 504 -24.24 -18.91 11.62
C GLY A 504 -23.55 -17.94 12.56
N LYS A 505 -22.53 -17.24 12.01
CA LYS A 505 -21.74 -16.25 12.75
C LYS A 505 -22.29 -14.86 12.48
N PHE A 506 -22.56 -14.10 13.54
CA PHE A 506 -23.03 -12.72 13.41
C PHE A 506 -21.87 -11.73 13.22
N PHE A 507 -22.18 -10.58 12.57
CA PHE A 507 -21.27 -9.44 12.36
C PHE A 507 -21.68 -8.21 13.16
N ILE A 508 -22.88 -8.23 13.76
CA ILE A 508 -23.51 -7.13 14.47
C ILE A 508 -23.56 -7.39 15.99
N PHE A 509 -23.49 -6.30 16.76
CA PHE A 509 -23.68 -6.35 18.20
C PHE A 509 -25.16 -6.20 18.58
N PRO A 510 -25.56 -6.67 19.79
CA PRO A 510 -26.84 -6.30 20.36
C PRO A 510 -26.97 -4.79 20.49
N GLN A 511 -28.17 -4.25 20.26
CA GLN A 511 -28.53 -2.83 20.25
C GLN A 511 -27.99 -2.01 19.06
N GLU A 512 -27.34 -2.64 18.10
CA GLU A 512 -26.97 -2.01 16.85
C GLU A 512 -28.18 -1.80 15.94
N GLU A 513 -28.26 -0.64 15.27
CA GLU A 513 -29.29 -0.37 14.27
C GLU A 513 -28.96 -1.09 12.97
N VAL A 514 -29.95 -1.78 12.43
CA VAL A 514 -29.87 -2.51 11.15
C VAL A 514 -31.01 -2.10 10.22
N TYR A 515 -30.85 -2.36 8.94
CA TYR A 515 -31.90 -2.13 7.95
C TYR A 515 -32.16 -3.38 7.10
N ALA A 516 -33.34 -3.43 6.49
CA ALA A 516 -33.72 -4.54 5.62
C ALA A 516 -32.73 -4.68 4.44
N GLY A 517 -32.26 -5.91 4.20
CA GLY A 517 -31.25 -6.17 3.17
C GLY A 517 -29.80 -6.02 3.63
N GLN A 518 -29.53 -5.57 4.86
CA GLN A 518 -28.19 -5.58 5.45
C GLN A 518 -27.74 -7.01 5.72
N VAL A 519 -26.48 -7.33 5.39
CA VAL A 519 -25.86 -8.61 5.74
C VAL A 519 -25.37 -8.53 7.18
N VAL A 520 -26.01 -9.28 8.06
CA VAL A 520 -25.78 -9.25 9.51
C VAL A 520 -25.02 -10.47 10.03
N GLY A 521 -24.67 -11.41 9.14
CA GLY A 521 -23.89 -12.58 9.50
C GLY A 521 -23.65 -13.53 8.33
N GLU A 522 -22.82 -14.55 8.58
CA GLU A 522 -22.54 -15.67 7.69
C GLU A 522 -23.43 -16.86 8.05
N HIS A 523 -24.11 -17.42 7.06
CA HIS A 523 -24.94 -18.62 7.22
C HIS A 523 -24.06 -19.88 7.16
N VAL A 524 -24.43 -20.94 7.89
CA VAL A 524 -23.71 -22.24 7.87
C VAL A 524 -23.87 -22.97 6.52
N HIS A 525 -24.92 -22.66 5.76
CA HIS A 525 -25.22 -23.27 4.46
C HIS A 525 -24.95 -22.30 3.32
N GLU A 526 -24.85 -22.81 2.09
CA GLU A 526 -24.55 -22.04 0.87
C GLU A 526 -25.62 -20.99 0.52
N LYS A 527 -26.87 -21.26 0.85
CA LYS A 527 -28.00 -20.38 0.54
C LYS A 527 -28.13 -19.25 1.55
N ASP A 528 -28.46 -18.08 1.05
CA ASP A 528 -28.78 -16.92 1.90
C ASP A 528 -30.01 -17.18 2.77
N LEU A 529 -29.99 -16.67 3.99
CA LEU A 529 -31.06 -16.78 4.97
C LEU A 529 -31.51 -15.40 5.43
N VAL A 530 -32.79 -15.08 5.18
CA VAL A 530 -33.41 -13.87 5.71
C VAL A 530 -33.87 -14.12 7.15
N ILE A 531 -33.41 -13.29 8.08
CA ILE A 531 -33.63 -13.45 9.52
C ILE A 531 -34.17 -12.17 10.16
N ASN A 532 -34.94 -12.31 11.20
CA ASN A 532 -35.44 -11.19 12.01
C ASN A 532 -34.59 -11.04 13.28
N VAL A 533 -33.70 -10.06 13.29
CA VAL A 533 -32.83 -9.73 14.44
C VAL A 533 -33.42 -8.64 15.34
N THR A 534 -34.53 -8.02 14.92
CA THR A 534 -35.19 -6.92 15.66
C THR A 534 -36.28 -7.41 16.61
N LYS A 535 -36.49 -8.74 16.70
CA LYS A 535 -37.53 -9.34 17.54
C LYS A 535 -37.17 -9.29 19.02
N SER A 536 -37.89 -8.50 19.77
CA SER A 536 -37.79 -8.43 21.23
C SER A 536 -38.45 -9.62 21.93
N LYS A 537 -37.99 -9.95 23.13
CA LYS A 537 -38.66 -10.93 24.01
C LYS A 537 -40.02 -10.37 24.41
N LYS A 538 -41.12 -11.05 24.06
CA LYS A 538 -42.44 -10.67 24.55
C LYS A 538 -42.50 -10.88 26.06
N LEU A 539 -42.81 -9.82 26.80
CA LEU A 539 -43.07 -9.91 28.24
C LEU A 539 -44.40 -10.65 28.42
N THR A 540 -44.35 -11.87 28.86
CA THR A 540 -45.55 -12.61 29.32
C THR A 540 -45.70 -12.42 30.83
N ASN A 541 -46.95 -12.13 31.29
CA ASN A 541 -47.25 -11.90 32.70
C ASN A 541 -47.09 -13.14 33.62
N MET A 542 -46.68 -14.28 33.09
CA MET A 542 -46.35 -15.47 33.85
C MET A 542 -44.80 -15.58 33.97
N ARG A 543 -44.25 -15.08 35.06
CA ARG A 543 -42.90 -15.42 35.48
C ARG A 543 -43.00 -16.78 36.22
N ALA A 544 -42.63 -17.84 35.55
CA ALA A 544 -42.13 -19.02 36.28
C ALA A 544 -40.81 -18.63 36.95
N SER A 545 -40.72 -18.73 38.24
CA SER A 545 -39.52 -18.48 39.07
C SER A 545 -38.47 -19.58 38.83
N GLY A 546 -37.85 -19.59 37.68
CA GLY A 546 -36.82 -20.54 37.33
C GLY A 546 -36.01 -19.98 36.19
N SER A 547 -34.80 -19.54 36.51
CA SER A 547 -33.69 -19.23 35.63
C SER A 547 -34.00 -18.33 34.44
N ASP A 548 -33.81 -17.03 34.59
CA ASP A 548 -33.33 -16.19 33.49
C ASP A 548 -31.90 -16.72 33.13
N GLU A 549 -31.85 -17.70 32.22
CA GLU A 549 -30.60 -18.08 31.56
C GLU A 549 -30.08 -16.83 30.90
N LYS A 550 -28.97 -16.31 31.40
CA LYS A 550 -28.22 -15.22 30.76
C LYS A 550 -27.85 -15.70 29.36
N ALA A 551 -28.39 -15.03 28.34
CA ALA A 551 -28.03 -15.31 26.95
C ALA A 551 -26.50 -15.32 26.81
N ARG A 552 -25.92 -16.46 26.45
CA ARG A 552 -24.50 -16.59 26.12
C ARG A 552 -24.34 -16.26 24.64
N LEU A 553 -24.06 -15.00 24.35
CA LEU A 553 -23.78 -14.56 22.98
C LEU A 553 -22.34 -14.87 22.60
N ILE A 554 -22.17 -15.46 21.43
CA ILE A 554 -20.88 -15.61 20.78
C ILE A 554 -20.48 -14.20 20.27
N PRO A 555 -19.25 -13.72 20.54
CA PRO A 555 -18.80 -12.44 20.03
C PRO A 555 -18.95 -12.38 18.51
N PRO A 556 -19.46 -11.26 17.95
CA PRO A 556 -19.60 -11.12 16.52
C PRO A 556 -18.23 -11.02 15.84
N LEU A 557 -18.16 -11.56 14.62
CA LEU A 557 -16.99 -11.41 13.77
C LEU A 557 -16.91 -9.97 13.26
N GLN A 558 -15.79 -9.30 13.54
CA GLN A 558 -15.53 -7.94 13.07
C GLN A 558 -14.52 -8.00 11.91
N PHE A 559 -14.81 -7.27 10.85
CA PHE A 559 -13.96 -7.18 9.68
C PHE A 559 -13.24 -5.83 9.61
N SER A 560 -11.99 -5.83 9.22
CA SER A 560 -11.33 -4.65 8.66
C SER A 560 -11.96 -4.32 7.30
N LEU A 561 -11.66 -3.14 6.75
CA LEU A 561 -12.16 -2.75 5.43
C LEU A 561 -11.71 -3.76 4.35
N GLU A 562 -10.43 -4.13 4.36
CA GLU A 562 -9.86 -5.09 3.42
C GLU A 562 -10.57 -6.45 3.51
N GLU A 563 -10.73 -6.96 4.71
CA GLU A 563 -11.42 -8.24 4.93
C GLU A 563 -12.87 -8.20 4.46
N ALA A 564 -13.57 -7.09 4.69
CA ALA A 564 -14.94 -6.93 4.22
C ALA A 564 -15.03 -6.89 2.68
N LEU A 565 -14.10 -6.18 2.01
CA LEU A 565 -14.01 -6.11 0.56
C LEU A 565 -13.72 -7.47 -0.08
N GLU A 566 -12.84 -8.25 0.56
CA GLU A 566 -12.50 -9.60 0.12
C GLU A 566 -13.61 -10.64 0.41
N TYR A 567 -14.43 -10.37 1.44
CA TYR A 567 -15.48 -11.26 1.92
C TYR A 567 -16.76 -11.19 1.11
N ILE A 568 -17.20 -9.99 0.66
CA ILE A 568 -18.46 -9.79 -0.06
C ILE A 568 -18.55 -10.58 -1.36
N LYS A 569 -19.77 -10.94 -1.75
CA LYS A 569 -20.10 -11.55 -3.05
C LYS A 569 -20.41 -10.49 -4.10
N GLU A 570 -20.57 -10.90 -5.36
CA GLU A 570 -20.90 -10.01 -6.49
C GLU A 570 -22.24 -9.28 -6.30
N ASP A 571 -23.19 -9.90 -5.58
CA ASP A 571 -24.49 -9.34 -5.25
C ASP A 571 -24.51 -8.55 -3.93
N GLU A 572 -23.32 -8.20 -3.40
CA GLU A 572 -23.14 -7.48 -2.14
C GLU A 572 -22.27 -6.24 -2.32
N TYR A 573 -22.55 -5.20 -1.51
CA TYR A 573 -21.74 -4.01 -1.37
C TYR A 573 -21.23 -3.85 0.06
N VAL A 574 -20.10 -3.19 0.22
CA VAL A 574 -19.66 -2.61 1.48
C VAL A 574 -20.09 -1.15 1.50
N GLU A 575 -20.97 -0.79 2.43
CA GLU A 575 -21.33 0.57 2.76
C GLU A 575 -20.25 1.14 3.69
N VAL A 576 -19.59 2.20 3.26
CA VAL A 576 -18.51 2.86 4.01
C VAL A 576 -18.95 4.27 4.38
N THR A 577 -18.95 4.55 5.67
CA THR A 577 -19.31 5.85 6.24
C THR A 577 -18.23 6.29 7.23
N PRO A 578 -18.14 7.56 7.63
CA PRO A 578 -17.14 8.03 8.59
C PRO A 578 -17.08 7.25 9.91
N LYS A 579 -18.22 6.71 10.36
CA LYS A 579 -18.32 6.04 11.67
C LYS A 579 -18.55 4.54 11.58
N SER A 580 -19.09 4.05 10.46
CA SER A 580 -19.55 2.67 10.34
C SER A 580 -19.14 2.04 9.01
N MET A 581 -19.01 0.72 9.04
CA MET A 581 -18.86 -0.10 7.87
C MET A 581 -19.87 -1.23 7.94
N ARG A 582 -20.67 -1.39 6.89
CA ARG A 582 -21.75 -2.37 6.84
C ARG A 582 -21.71 -3.11 5.50
N MET A 583 -21.96 -4.40 5.53
CA MET A 583 -22.18 -5.19 4.31
C MET A 583 -23.67 -5.25 4.01
N ARG A 584 -24.05 -5.19 2.74
CA ARG A 584 -25.46 -5.25 2.33
C ARG A 584 -25.63 -5.94 0.98
N LYS A 585 -26.84 -6.39 0.71
CA LYS A 585 -27.19 -6.84 -0.65
C LYS A 585 -27.33 -5.63 -1.58
N VAL A 586 -26.97 -5.82 -2.85
CA VAL A 586 -27.18 -4.81 -3.91
C VAL A 586 -28.67 -4.46 -4.01
N ILE A 587 -29.51 -5.48 -4.11
CA ILE A 587 -30.97 -5.34 -4.07
C ILE A 587 -31.44 -5.55 -2.63
N LEU A 588 -31.96 -4.50 -1.98
CA LEU A 588 -32.38 -4.57 -0.58
C LEU A 588 -33.71 -5.32 -0.39
N ASP A 589 -34.66 -5.21 -1.32
CA ASP A 589 -35.93 -5.87 -1.24
C ASP A 589 -35.83 -7.38 -1.48
N GLU A 590 -36.42 -8.19 -0.60
CA GLU A 590 -36.35 -9.65 -0.68
C GLU A 590 -37.08 -10.21 -1.91
N LEU A 591 -38.23 -9.61 -2.27
CA LEU A 591 -39.05 -10.08 -3.39
C LEU A 591 -38.36 -9.77 -4.72
N GLU A 592 -37.74 -8.60 -4.82
CA GLU A 592 -36.96 -8.22 -6.00
C GLU A 592 -35.72 -9.13 -6.15
N ARG A 593 -34.99 -9.43 -5.07
CA ARG A 593 -33.87 -10.41 -5.12
C ARG A 593 -34.32 -11.79 -5.61
N LYS A 594 -35.50 -12.25 -5.12
CA LYS A 594 -36.04 -13.54 -5.57
C LYS A 594 -36.47 -13.56 -7.03
N ARG A 595 -36.86 -12.41 -7.59
CA ARG A 595 -37.17 -12.27 -9.03
C ARG A 595 -35.89 -12.26 -9.86
N ALA A 596 -34.91 -11.44 -9.48
CA ALA A 596 -33.60 -11.37 -10.15
C ALA A 596 -32.85 -12.72 -10.19
N ASN A 597 -33.01 -13.56 -9.16
CA ASN A 597 -32.39 -14.89 -9.12
C ASN A 597 -33.17 -15.96 -9.95
N ARG A 598 -34.30 -15.62 -10.56
CA ARG A 598 -35.10 -16.52 -11.43
C ARG A 598 -34.88 -16.22 -12.91
N GLU A 599 -34.42 -15.05 -13.24
CA GLU A 599 -33.96 -14.65 -14.57
C GLU A 599 -32.50 -15.08 -14.81
#